data_8efcfc665f43f4f218ee0d812a699df7
#
_entry.id   8efcfc665f43f4f218ee0d812a699df7
#
_cell.length_a   1.000
_cell.length_b   1.000
_cell.length_c   1.000
_cell.angle_alpha   90.00
_cell.angle_beta   90.00
_cell.angle_gamma   90.00
#
_symmetry.space_group_name_H-M   'P 1'
#
loop_
_entity.id
_entity.type
_entity.pdbx_description
1 polymer ?
#
loop_
_entity_poly.entity_id
_entity_poly.type
_entity_poly.pdbx_seq_one_letter_code
_entity_poly.pdbx_strand_id
1 'polypeptide(L)'
;MTSAPIKPDISSPDRIRAVQRRTLVILSAAQIVGGVGVAVGLALSSVVVDELSGSTVISGFAGTATVLGAALLALPTAKASGRGGRRTGLTLAYVAALAGCALSVGAISLGNWPLLLVGLVLVGGGSAGNLAARYSATDLSPPGHAARHLSLVVWAATIGSVAGPNLAKPADQIGMSVGLVEKAGPFAFAALAFALAMLVILVGLRPDPLKLARRLNGTQPPAAGQNRTIRNAWTTLRTTPMARKALVMIAVSHTAMVSVMSMTPVKLHHDGSNLDVIGLVISLHIAGMYVMSPVVGWLADKAGKVPVLLLGMALLLSSAVLAGAAGHRVWQVTTALVLLGLGWSCGLVAGSALVSESVPVGSRPAVQGLSDLLMNVCGATGTIVAGAIVGGLSYGVLGLVVGVMVTLAGIWLAITWRHVNSGPLTPAESAAT
;
A
#
# COMPACT_ATOMS: atom_id res chain seq x y z
N MET A 1 5.22 49.40 -27.23
CA MET A 1 5.35 47.95 -27.41
C MET A 1 5.52 47.30 -26.01
N THR A 2 4.43 46.93 -25.37
CA THR A 2 4.45 46.24 -24.08
C THR A 2 4.71 44.76 -24.37
N SER A 3 5.90 44.28 -24.01
CA SER A 3 6.26 42.85 -24.07
C SER A 3 5.28 42.07 -23.19
N ALA A 4 4.46 41.20 -23.82
CA ALA A 4 3.63 40.27 -23.07
C ALA A 4 4.52 39.45 -22.13
N PRO A 5 4.10 39.21 -20.87
CA PRO A 5 4.90 38.40 -19.94
C PRO A 5 5.11 37.00 -20.54
N ILE A 6 6.37 36.65 -20.76
CA ILE A 6 6.78 35.31 -21.22
C ILE A 6 6.19 34.33 -20.21
N LYS A 7 5.16 33.56 -20.62
CA LYS A 7 4.65 32.45 -19.80
C LYS A 7 5.84 31.53 -19.51
N PRO A 8 6.22 31.36 -18.25
CA PRO A 8 7.41 30.58 -17.93
C PRO A 8 7.25 29.17 -18.49
N ASP A 9 8.24 28.75 -19.26
CA ASP A 9 8.27 27.43 -19.90
C ASP A 9 8.21 26.34 -18.82
N ILE A 10 7.10 25.59 -18.78
CA ILE A 10 6.83 24.53 -17.80
C ILE A 10 7.73 23.31 -18.06
N SER A 11 8.38 23.24 -19.23
CA SER A 11 9.21 22.11 -19.66
C SER A 11 10.68 22.18 -19.21
N SER A 12 11.12 23.27 -18.56
CA SER A 12 12.48 23.39 -18.08
C SER A 12 12.82 22.32 -17.01
N PRO A 13 13.98 21.65 -17.07
CA PRO A 13 14.37 20.59 -16.14
C PRO A 13 14.34 21.02 -14.67
N ASP A 14 14.71 22.25 -14.38
CA ASP A 14 14.71 22.79 -13.02
C ASP A 14 13.30 22.93 -12.46
N ARG A 15 12.37 23.36 -13.28
CA ARG A 15 10.97 23.51 -12.88
C ARG A 15 10.31 22.15 -12.67
N ILE A 16 10.62 21.15 -13.50
CA ILE A 16 10.14 19.77 -13.32
C ILE A 16 10.69 19.24 -11.99
N ARG A 17 11.95 19.45 -11.67
CA ARG A 17 12.57 19.07 -10.38
C ARG A 17 11.89 19.73 -9.20
N ALA A 18 11.59 21.02 -9.29
CA ALA A 18 10.89 21.76 -8.23
C ALA A 18 9.46 21.24 -8.01
N VAL A 19 8.72 20.96 -9.10
CA VAL A 19 7.37 20.35 -9.01
C VAL A 19 7.44 18.95 -8.41
N GLN A 20 8.42 18.13 -8.81
CA GLN A 20 8.60 16.78 -8.25
C GLN A 20 8.91 16.85 -6.75
N ARG A 21 9.83 17.71 -6.31
CA ARG A 21 10.16 17.90 -4.88
C ARG A 21 8.92 18.31 -4.08
N ARG A 22 8.15 19.28 -4.60
CA ARG A 22 6.88 19.70 -3.97
C ARG A 22 5.88 18.53 -3.92
N THR A 23 5.75 17.76 -4.99
CA THR A 23 4.86 16.58 -5.05
C THR A 23 5.22 15.59 -3.95
N LEU A 24 6.50 15.26 -3.77
CA LEU A 24 6.95 14.34 -2.72
C LEU A 24 6.62 14.86 -1.32
N VAL A 25 6.85 16.13 -1.03
CA VAL A 25 6.53 16.73 0.28
C VAL A 25 5.00 16.65 0.54
N ILE A 26 4.18 17.01 -0.43
CA ILE A 26 2.71 17.00 -0.30
C ILE A 26 2.18 15.57 -0.13
N LEU A 27 2.68 14.62 -0.93
CA LEU A 27 2.29 13.22 -0.81
C LEU A 27 2.73 12.62 0.54
N SER A 28 3.93 12.93 1.02
CA SER A 28 4.41 12.47 2.33
C SER A 28 3.59 13.07 3.47
N ALA A 29 3.26 14.36 3.41
CA ALA A 29 2.38 14.99 4.41
C ALA A 29 0.98 14.37 4.41
N ALA A 30 0.38 14.17 3.23
CA ALA A 30 -0.92 13.50 3.12
C ALA A 30 -0.86 12.04 3.59
N GLN A 31 0.25 11.35 3.35
CA GLN A 31 0.48 9.97 3.80
C GLN A 31 0.59 9.86 5.32
N ILE A 32 1.27 10.82 5.99
CA ILE A 32 1.33 10.88 7.46
C ILE A 32 -0.06 11.06 8.03
N VAL A 33 -0.76 12.09 7.59
CA VAL A 33 -2.08 12.46 8.13
C VAL A 33 -3.14 11.40 7.78
N GLY A 34 -3.18 10.94 6.52
CA GLY A 34 -4.08 9.87 6.09
C GLY A 34 -3.78 8.54 6.77
N GLY A 35 -2.49 8.25 7.01
CA GLY A 35 -2.05 7.08 7.76
C GLY A 35 -2.51 7.09 9.21
N VAL A 36 -2.43 8.26 9.89
CA VAL A 36 -3.03 8.45 11.23
C VAL A 36 -4.53 8.15 11.18
N GLY A 37 -5.26 8.70 10.20
CA GLY A 37 -6.70 8.46 10.05
C GLY A 37 -7.04 6.97 9.90
N VAL A 38 -6.30 6.24 9.05
CA VAL A 38 -6.48 4.79 8.89
C VAL A 38 -6.21 4.05 10.21
N ALA A 39 -5.09 4.35 10.86
CA ALA A 39 -4.65 3.61 12.04
C ALA A 39 -5.55 3.88 13.26
N VAL A 40 -6.00 5.13 13.47
CA VAL A 40 -6.95 5.49 14.56
C VAL A 40 -8.31 4.83 14.31
N GLY A 41 -8.83 4.91 13.08
CA GLY A 41 -10.13 4.32 12.73
C GLY A 41 -10.16 2.80 12.87
N LEU A 42 -9.01 2.12 12.63
CA LEU A 42 -8.91 0.67 12.78
C LEU A 42 -8.67 0.22 14.22
N ALA A 43 -8.05 1.05 15.07
CA ALA A 43 -7.56 0.65 16.38
C ALA A 43 -8.67 0.08 17.30
N LEU A 44 -9.90 0.60 17.21
CA LEU A 44 -11.03 0.15 18.02
C LEU A 44 -12.13 -0.55 17.20
N SER A 45 -11.97 -0.68 15.87
CA SER A 45 -13.05 -1.14 14.99
C SER A 45 -13.58 -2.54 15.36
N SER A 46 -12.70 -3.48 15.66
CA SER A 46 -13.10 -4.84 16.06
C SER A 46 -13.77 -4.86 17.45
N VAL A 47 -13.27 -4.07 18.40
CA VAL A 47 -13.84 -3.96 19.74
C VAL A 47 -15.27 -3.41 19.66
N VAL A 48 -15.48 -2.35 18.90
CA VAL A 48 -16.80 -1.75 18.73
C VAL A 48 -17.77 -2.70 18.03
N VAL A 49 -17.31 -3.42 17.00
CA VAL A 49 -18.15 -4.44 16.34
C VAL A 49 -18.49 -5.58 17.28
N ASP A 50 -17.55 -6.04 18.13
CA ASP A 50 -17.78 -7.09 19.13
C ASP A 50 -18.88 -6.68 20.11
N GLU A 51 -18.76 -5.50 20.70
CA GLU A 51 -19.74 -4.99 21.67
C GLU A 51 -21.13 -4.76 21.06
N LEU A 52 -21.21 -4.21 19.86
CA LEU A 52 -22.50 -3.94 19.22
C LEU A 52 -23.17 -5.20 18.68
N SER A 53 -22.40 -6.21 18.26
CA SER A 53 -22.95 -7.47 17.72
C SER A 53 -23.13 -8.56 18.76
N GLY A 54 -22.44 -8.46 19.92
CA GLY A 54 -22.36 -9.53 20.92
C GLY A 54 -21.63 -10.79 20.41
N SER A 55 -20.78 -10.68 19.37
CA SER A 55 -20.17 -11.84 18.71
C SER A 55 -18.74 -11.56 18.26
N THR A 56 -17.79 -12.27 18.87
CA THR A 56 -16.36 -12.23 18.50
C THR A 56 -16.12 -12.71 17.05
N VAL A 57 -16.99 -13.56 16.53
CA VAL A 57 -16.90 -14.00 15.11
C VAL A 57 -17.20 -12.83 14.18
N ILE A 58 -18.24 -12.03 14.51
CA ILE A 58 -18.62 -10.85 13.72
C ILE A 58 -17.55 -9.77 13.82
N SER A 59 -16.91 -9.60 14.98
CA SER A 59 -15.84 -8.59 15.17
C SER A 59 -14.64 -8.81 14.25
N GLY A 60 -14.37 -10.06 13.88
CA GLY A 60 -13.35 -10.41 12.88
C GLY A 60 -13.60 -9.80 11.49
N PHE A 61 -14.85 -9.50 11.15
CA PHE A 61 -15.18 -8.85 9.87
C PHE A 61 -14.78 -7.37 9.82
N ALA A 62 -14.48 -6.71 10.94
CA ALA A 62 -14.11 -5.29 10.95
C ALA A 62 -12.85 -5.01 10.08
N GLY A 63 -11.79 -5.78 10.30
CA GLY A 63 -10.57 -5.69 9.48
C GLY A 63 -10.81 -6.08 8.03
N THR A 64 -11.55 -7.18 7.82
CA THR A 64 -11.91 -7.67 6.48
C THR A 64 -12.71 -6.63 5.69
N ALA A 65 -13.67 -5.94 6.33
CA ALA A 65 -14.45 -4.88 5.70
C ALA A 65 -13.57 -3.75 5.18
N THR A 66 -12.58 -3.31 5.95
CA THR A 66 -11.66 -2.25 5.53
C THR A 66 -10.74 -2.69 4.37
N VAL A 67 -10.22 -3.92 4.41
CA VAL A 67 -9.41 -4.48 3.30
C VAL A 67 -10.26 -4.64 2.04
N LEU A 68 -11.49 -5.13 2.16
CA LEU A 68 -12.45 -5.22 1.07
C LEU A 68 -12.73 -3.83 0.47
N GLY A 69 -12.90 -2.82 1.33
CA GLY A 69 -13.09 -1.44 0.92
C GLY A 69 -11.90 -0.90 0.13
N ALA A 70 -10.67 -1.14 0.59
CA ALA A 70 -9.46 -0.77 -0.13
C ALA A 70 -9.39 -1.44 -1.52
N ALA A 71 -9.75 -2.73 -1.61
CA ALA A 71 -9.83 -3.46 -2.87
C ALA A 71 -10.89 -2.87 -3.82
N LEU A 72 -12.11 -2.65 -3.31
CA LEU A 72 -13.23 -2.11 -4.10
C LEU A 72 -12.96 -0.70 -4.61
N LEU A 73 -12.26 0.14 -3.83
CA LEU A 73 -11.96 1.53 -4.18
C LEU A 73 -10.67 1.69 -5.00
N ALA A 74 -9.82 0.66 -5.13
CA ALA A 74 -8.60 0.71 -5.91
C ALA A 74 -8.85 1.08 -7.39
N LEU A 75 -9.81 0.42 -8.04
CA LEU A 75 -10.14 0.67 -9.44
C LEU A 75 -10.87 2.00 -9.67
N PRO A 76 -11.90 2.40 -8.89
CA PRO A 76 -12.49 3.75 -8.98
C PRO A 76 -11.46 4.85 -8.80
N THR A 77 -10.56 4.75 -7.82
CA THR A 77 -9.46 5.70 -7.58
C THR A 77 -8.51 5.77 -8.77
N ALA A 78 -8.13 4.62 -9.33
CA ALA A 78 -7.29 4.54 -10.52
C ALA A 78 -7.97 5.16 -11.75
N LYS A 79 -9.27 4.91 -11.96
CA LYS A 79 -10.07 5.48 -13.04
C LYS A 79 -10.19 7.00 -12.91
N ALA A 80 -10.46 7.49 -11.71
CA ALA A 80 -10.51 8.93 -11.42
C ALA A 80 -9.14 9.59 -11.67
N SER A 81 -8.04 8.95 -11.24
CA SER A 81 -6.67 9.38 -11.52
C SER A 81 -6.38 9.41 -13.02
N GLY A 82 -6.82 8.38 -13.75
CA GLY A 82 -6.64 8.26 -15.19
C GLY A 82 -7.30 9.40 -15.97
N ARG A 83 -8.49 9.84 -15.55
CA ARG A 83 -9.28 10.91 -16.20
C ARG A 83 -8.91 12.31 -15.71
N GLY A 84 -8.91 12.49 -14.41
CA GLY A 84 -8.80 13.79 -13.75
C GLY A 84 -7.43 14.14 -13.21
N GLY A 85 -6.45 13.22 -13.29
CA GLY A 85 -5.14 13.34 -12.66
C GLY A 85 -5.09 12.76 -11.24
N ARG A 86 -3.90 12.71 -10.64
CA ARG A 86 -3.67 12.12 -9.30
C ARG A 86 -4.49 12.79 -8.20
N ARG A 87 -4.58 14.10 -8.27
CA ARG A 87 -5.39 14.90 -7.35
C ARG A 87 -6.83 14.41 -7.29
N THR A 88 -7.47 14.16 -8.43
CA THR A 88 -8.86 13.69 -8.50
C THR A 88 -9.03 12.28 -7.90
N GLY A 89 -8.11 11.35 -8.20
CA GLY A 89 -8.19 9.99 -7.66
C GLY A 89 -7.98 9.95 -6.15
N LEU A 90 -6.96 10.63 -5.63
CA LEU A 90 -6.68 10.69 -4.20
C LEU A 90 -7.81 11.38 -3.43
N THR A 91 -8.40 12.45 -4.00
CA THR A 91 -9.57 13.11 -3.40
C THR A 91 -10.76 12.16 -3.32
N LEU A 92 -11.05 11.39 -4.37
CA LEU A 92 -12.13 10.39 -4.34
C LEU A 92 -11.94 9.37 -3.22
N ALA A 93 -10.72 8.88 -3.05
CA ALA A 93 -10.38 7.91 -1.99
C ALA A 93 -10.64 8.49 -0.59
N TYR A 94 -10.19 9.73 -0.33
CA TYR A 94 -10.41 10.38 0.96
C TYR A 94 -11.87 10.80 1.18
N VAL A 95 -12.62 11.17 0.13
CA VAL A 95 -14.07 11.41 0.23
C VAL A 95 -14.81 10.14 0.66
N ALA A 96 -14.46 9.00 0.08
CA ALA A 96 -15.04 7.71 0.50
C ALA A 96 -14.71 7.41 1.97
N ALA A 97 -13.45 7.64 2.39
CA ALA A 97 -13.04 7.44 3.78
C ALA A 97 -13.78 8.37 4.76
N LEU A 98 -13.96 9.63 4.40
CA LEU A 98 -14.76 10.61 5.16
C LEU A 98 -16.21 10.15 5.33
N ALA A 99 -16.86 9.75 4.22
CA ALA A 99 -18.23 9.23 4.25
C ALA A 99 -18.31 7.96 5.14
N GLY A 100 -17.29 7.09 5.05
CA GLY A 100 -17.17 5.91 5.90
C GLY A 100 -17.07 6.25 7.39
N CYS A 101 -16.23 7.22 7.76
CA CYS A 101 -16.11 7.67 9.14
C CYS A 101 -17.42 8.28 9.66
N ALA A 102 -18.08 9.14 8.89
CA ALA A 102 -19.36 9.73 9.25
C ALA A 102 -20.44 8.64 9.46
N LEU A 103 -20.47 7.66 8.56
CA LEU A 103 -21.39 6.52 8.67
C LEU A 103 -21.06 5.66 9.90
N SER A 104 -19.79 5.46 10.22
CA SER A 104 -19.35 4.70 11.40
C SER A 104 -19.76 5.41 12.70
N VAL A 105 -19.59 6.74 12.80
CA VAL A 105 -20.07 7.54 13.95
C VAL A 105 -21.59 7.39 14.10
N GLY A 106 -22.35 7.55 13.01
CA GLY A 106 -23.80 7.35 13.03
C GLY A 106 -24.21 5.93 13.42
N ALA A 107 -23.52 4.92 12.91
CA ALA A 107 -23.77 3.52 13.19
C ALA A 107 -23.56 3.18 14.68
N ILE A 108 -22.50 3.73 15.29
CA ILE A 108 -22.22 3.56 16.72
C ILE A 108 -23.30 4.23 17.55
N SER A 109 -23.71 5.45 17.19
CA SER A 109 -24.77 6.19 17.87
C SER A 109 -26.14 5.48 17.82
N LEU A 110 -26.38 4.70 16.75
CA LEU A 110 -27.61 3.91 16.55
C LEU A 110 -27.51 2.47 17.10
N GLY A 111 -26.36 2.05 17.61
CA GLY A 111 -26.12 0.67 18.03
C GLY A 111 -26.19 -0.35 16.90
N ASN A 112 -25.89 0.05 15.66
CA ASN A 112 -26.11 -0.75 14.44
C ASN A 112 -24.78 -1.27 13.85
N TRP A 113 -24.38 -2.49 14.23
CA TRP A 113 -23.14 -3.10 13.77
C TRP A 113 -23.10 -3.40 12.24
N PRO A 114 -24.18 -3.82 11.55
CA PRO A 114 -24.15 -3.97 10.10
C PRO A 114 -23.83 -2.66 9.37
N LEU A 115 -24.42 -1.56 9.84
CA LEU A 115 -24.14 -0.23 9.28
C LEU A 115 -22.69 0.20 9.56
N LEU A 116 -22.13 -0.15 10.72
CA LEU A 116 -20.72 0.07 11.03
C LEU A 116 -19.81 -0.68 10.07
N LEU A 117 -20.08 -1.94 9.73
CA LEU A 117 -19.31 -2.69 8.74
C LEU A 117 -19.33 -2.02 7.36
N VAL A 118 -20.47 -1.49 6.93
CA VAL A 118 -20.57 -0.70 5.68
C VAL A 118 -19.72 0.57 5.78
N GLY A 119 -19.74 1.26 6.92
CA GLY A 119 -18.86 2.39 7.20
C GLY A 119 -17.39 2.01 7.08
N LEU A 120 -16.97 0.89 7.65
CA LEU A 120 -15.59 0.38 7.58
C LEU A 120 -15.16 0.02 6.15
N VAL A 121 -16.06 -0.50 5.32
CA VAL A 121 -15.77 -0.68 3.88
C VAL A 121 -15.41 0.65 3.23
N LEU A 122 -16.16 1.71 3.50
CA LEU A 122 -15.86 3.04 2.94
C LEU A 122 -14.59 3.65 3.56
N VAL A 123 -14.32 3.43 4.86
CA VAL A 123 -13.05 3.82 5.53
C VAL A 123 -11.83 3.20 4.82
N GLY A 124 -11.98 2.03 4.22
CA GLY A 124 -10.98 1.42 3.36
C GLY A 124 -10.50 2.30 2.19
N GLY A 125 -11.27 3.34 1.84
CA GLY A 125 -10.87 4.39 0.90
C GLY A 125 -9.59 5.12 1.33
N GLY A 126 -9.38 5.34 2.64
CA GLY A 126 -8.15 5.90 3.18
C GLY A 126 -6.93 5.03 2.85
N SER A 127 -7.05 3.71 3.02
CA SER A 127 -6.00 2.75 2.65
C SER A 127 -5.76 2.74 1.13
N ALA A 128 -6.83 2.77 0.31
CA ALA A 128 -6.72 2.86 -1.15
C ALA A 128 -6.00 4.16 -1.59
N GLY A 129 -6.31 5.29 -0.95
CA GLY A 129 -5.63 6.57 -1.17
C GLY A 129 -4.15 6.53 -0.83
N ASN A 130 -3.81 5.97 0.32
CA ASN A 130 -2.43 5.80 0.78
C ASN A 130 -1.63 4.89 -0.18
N LEU A 131 -2.22 3.79 -0.66
CA LEU A 131 -1.60 2.93 -1.67
C LEU A 131 -1.41 3.66 -3.01
N ALA A 132 -2.39 4.42 -3.48
CA ALA A 132 -2.28 5.17 -4.73
C ALA A 132 -1.27 6.34 -4.66
N ALA A 133 -1.08 6.93 -3.47
CA ALA A 133 -0.14 8.05 -3.26
C ALA A 133 1.30 7.65 -3.59
N ARG A 134 1.74 6.42 -3.26
CA ARG A 134 3.09 5.95 -3.57
C ARG A 134 3.41 5.98 -5.07
N TYR A 135 2.44 5.60 -5.89
CA TYR A 135 2.59 5.64 -7.35
C TYR A 135 2.63 7.07 -7.89
N SER A 136 1.92 8.01 -7.25
CA SER A 136 1.93 9.41 -7.64
C SER A 136 3.32 10.04 -7.51
N ALA A 137 4.14 9.53 -6.59
CA ALA A 137 5.53 9.95 -6.39
C ALA A 137 6.44 9.65 -7.59
N THR A 138 6.05 8.70 -8.46
CA THR A 138 6.89 8.28 -9.60
C THR A 138 6.57 8.98 -10.91
N ASP A 139 5.50 9.77 -10.98
CA ASP A 139 5.01 10.33 -12.25
C ASP A 139 6.00 11.29 -12.93
N LEU A 140 6.76 12.07 -12.17
CA LEU A 140 7.78 13.02 -12.64
C LEU A 140 9.20 12.63 -12.18
N SER A 141 9.38 11.38 -11.72
CA SER A 141 10.70 10.92 -11.31
C SER A 141 11.65 10.84 -12.50
N PRO A 142 12.88 11.34 -12.37
CA PRO A 142 13.91 11.10 -13.36
C PRO A 142 14.16 9.59 -13.54
N PRO A 143 14.64 9.14 -14.71
CA PRO A 143 15.07 7.76 -14.89
C PRO A 143 16.02 7.31 -13.78
N GLY A 144 15.83 6.10 -13.24
CA GLY A 144 16.67 5.54 -12.17
C GLY A 144 16.40 6.10 -10.75
N HIS A 145 15.34 6.92 -10.54
CA HIS A 145 15.01 7.50 -9.22
C HIS A 145 13.59 7.17 -8.76
N ALA A 146 12.86 6.33 -9.47
CA ALA A 146 11.46 6.03 -9.17
C ALA A 146 11.30 5.30 -7.83
N ALA A 147 12.17 4.33 -7.52
CA ALA A 147 12.09 3.57 -6.29
C ALA A 147 12.40 4.45 -5.07
N ARG A 148 13.40 5.33 -5.16
CA ARG A 148 13.73 6.28 -4.08
C ARG A 148 12.58 7.25 -3.80
N HIS A 149 11.97 7.83 -4.82
CA HIS A 149 10.84 8.75 -4.63
C HIS A 149 9.61 8.07 -4.05
N LEU A 150 9.30 6.85 -4.52
CA LEU A 150 8.21 6.04 -4.00
C LEU A 150 8.45 5.66 -2.54
N SER A 151 9.67 5.23 -2.21
CA SER A 151 10.01 4.78 -0.86
C SER A 151 9.93 5.88 0.20
N LEU A 152 10.18 7.15 -0.17
CA LEU A 152 9.98 8.30 0.73
C LEU A 152 8.52 8.45 1.16
N VAL A 153 7.58 8.28 0.22
CA VAL A 153 6.14 8.32 0.53
C VAL A 153 5.73 7.11 1.36
N VAL A 154 6.27 5.92 1.06
CA VAL A 154 6.03 4.70 1.87
C VAL A 154 6.58 4.87 3.29
N TRP A 155 7.79 5.43 3.43
CA TRP A 155 8.39 5.72 4.73
C TRP A 155 7.53 6.65 5.59
N ALA A 156 6.92 7.66 4.99
CA ALA A 156 6.05 8.60 5.68
C ALA A 156 4.87 7.91 6.39
N ALA A 157 4.42 6.73 5.91
CA ALA A 157 3.40 5.94 6.57
C ALA A 157 3.81 5.46 7.97
N THR A 158 5.12 5.33 8.25
CA THR A 158 5.64 4.93 9.57
C THR A 158 5.07 5.81 10.69
N ILE A 159 5.06 7.13 10.46
CA ILE A 159 4.60 8.09 11.46
C ILE A 159 3.12 7.86 11.78
N GLY A 160 2.28 7.70 10.73
CA GLY A 160 0.85 7.44 10.88
C GLY A 160 0.56 6.11 11.57
N SER A 161 1.27 5.05 11.18
CA SER A 161 1.08 3.70 11.72
C SER A 161 1.47 3.60 13.21
N VAL A 162 2.48 4.35 13.65
CA VAL A 162 2.91 4.38 15.05
C VAL A 162 2.05 5.32 15.90
N ALA A 163 1.72 6.50 15.37
CA ALA A 163 0.94 7.49 16.12
C ALA A 163 -0.53 7.09 16.28
N GLY A 164 -1.11 6.46 15.26
CA GLY A 164 -2.55 6.20 15.20
C GLY A 164 -3.12 5.45 16.40
N PRO A 165 -2.67 4.25 16.74
CA PRO A 165 -3.21 3.50 17.88
C PRO A 165 -3.11 4.27 19.20
N ASN A 166 -2.03 5.04 19.40
CA ASN A 166 -1.83 5.85 20.60
C ASN A 166 -2.78 7.05 20.67
N LEU A 167 -3.34 7.49 19.55
CA LEU A 167 -4.29 8.59 19.49
C LEU A 167 -5.75 8.12 19.66
N ALA A 168 -6.05 6.83 19.61
CA ALA A 168 -7.42 6.32 19.69
C ALA A 168 -8.10 6.68 21.03
N LYS A 169 -7.43 6.45 22.15
CA LYS A 169 -7.97 6.78 23.48
C LYS A 169 -8.14 8.29 23.70
N PRO A 170 -7.14 9.16 23.45
CA PRO A 170 -7.33 10.61 23.50
C PRO A 170 -8.46 11.12 22.60
N ALA A 171 -8.56 10.58 21.37
CA ALA A 171 -9.61 10.93 20.44
C ALA A 171 -11.01 10.58 20.97
N ASP A 172 -11.15 9.46 21.66
CA ASP A 172 -12.41 9.06 22.27
C ASP A 172 -12.78 9.98 23.44
N GLN A 173 -11.84 10.31 24.32
CA GLN A 173 -12.04 11.25 25.42
C GLN A 173 -12.49 12.63 24.93
N ILE A 174 -11.83 13.15 23.88
CA ILE A 174 -12.21 14.41 23.25
C ILE A 174 -13.60 14.28 22.61
N GLY A 175 -13.87 13.18 21.91
CA GLY A 175 -15.18 12.92 21.31
C GLY A 175 -16.31 12.98 22.34
N MET A 176 -16.17 12.30 23.46
CA MET A 176 -17.14 12.33 24.55
C MET A 176 -17.31 13.74 25.13
N SER A 177 -16.25 14.54 25.26
CA SER A 177 -16.34 15.91 25.79
C SER A 177 -17.12 16.86 24.87
N VAL A 178 -17.25 16.54 23.57
CA VAL A 178 -18.06 17.31 22.60
C VAL A 178 -19.41 16.64 22.30
N GLY A 179 -19.81 15.65 23.10
CA GLY A 179 -21.14 15.04 23.03
C GLY A 179 -21.28 13.84 22.11
N LEU A 180 -20.16 13.26 21.61
CA LEU A 180 -20.20 11.98 20.89
C LEU A 180 -20.37 10.82 21.87
N VAL A 181 -21.01 9.75 21.40
CA VAL A 181 -21.10 8.50 22.17
C VAL A 181 -19.71 7.85 22.29
N GLU A 182 -19.52 7.08 23.35
CA GLU A 182 -18.28 6.35 23.62
C GLU A 182 -17.84 5.53 22.38
N LYS A 183 -16.55 5.54 22.10
CA LYS A 183 -15.89 4.89 20.94
C LYS A 183 -16.22 5.45 19.55
N ALA A 184 -17.04 6.49 19.44
CA ALA A 184 -17.24 7.23 18.20
C ALA A 184 -16.11 8.26 17.93
N GLY A 185 -15.46 8.74 18.99
CA GLY A 185 -14.38 9.74 18.94
C GLY A 185 -13.24 9.38 17.96
N PRO A 186 -12.70 8.15 17.96
CA PRO A 186 -11.67 7.72 17.00
C PRO A 186 -12.09 7.85 15.54
N PHE A 187 -13.33 7.54 15.19
CA PHE A 187 -13.85 7.70 13.83
C PHE A 187 -14.04 9.16 13.44
N ALA A 188 -14.49 10.00 14.38
CA ALA A 188 -14.57 11.45 14.17
C ALA A 188 -13.19 12.07 13.97
N PHE A 189 -12.20 11.64 14.75
CA PHE A 189 -10.80 12.06 14.59
C PHE A 189 -10.21 11.57 13.26
N ALA A 190 -10.49 10.33 12.86
CA ALA A 190 -10.10 9.79 11.56
C ALA A 190 -10.72 10.59 10.40
N ALA A 191 -12.00 11.02 10.53
CA ALA A 191 -12.64 11.90 9.56
C ALA A 191 -11.88 13.23 9.43
N LEU A 192 -11.51 13.86 10.54
CA LEU A 192 -10.71 15.09 10.54
C LEU A 192 -9.36 14.89 9.87
N ALA A 193 -8.68 13.78 10.16
CA ALA A 193 -7.41 13.42 9.53
C ALA A 193 -7.57 13.23 8.00
N PHE A 194 -8.61 12.52 7.55
CA PHE A 194 -8.86 12.36 6.11
C PHE A 194 -9.26 13.68 5.43
N ALA A 195 -10.03 14.55 6.11
CA ALA A 195 -10.34 15.89 5.61
C ALA A 195 -9.07 16.73 5.43
N LEU A 196 -8.16 16.69 6.41
CA LEU A 196 -6.87 17.39 6.34
C LEU A 196 -5.98 16.80 5.23
N ALA A 197 -5.87 15.48 5.11
CA ALA A 197 -5.13 14.83 4.04
C ALA A 197 -5.70 15.21 2.66
N MET A 198 -7.01 15.22 2.51
CA MET A 198 -7.71 15.68 1.30
C MET A 198 -7.40 17.14 0.99
N LEU A 199 -7.43 18.03 1.99
CA LEU A 199 -7.10 19.45 1.83
C LEU A 199 -5.66 19.64 1.37
N VAL A 200 -4.70 18.92 1.98
CA VAL A 200 -3.29 18.91 1.60
C VAL A 200 -3.13 18.53 0.13
N ILE A 201 -3.83 17.50 -0.34
CA ILE A 201 -3.83 17.09 -1.75
C ILE A 201 -4.48 18.14 -2.65
N LEU A 202 -5.66 18.65 -2.27
CA LEU A 202 -6.42 19.61 -3.08
C LEU A 202 -5.67 20.94 -3.29
N VAL A 203 -4.99 21.42 -2.26
CA VAL A 203 -4.25 22.69 -2.30
C VAL A 203 -2.83 22.46 -2.82
N GLY A 204 -2.14 21.45 -2.29
CA GLY A 204 -0.71 21.25 -2.50
C GLY A 204 -0.34 20.60 -3.83
N LEU A 205 -1.15 19.67 -4.35
CA LEU A 205 -0.81 18.90 -5.55
C LEU A 205 -1.17 19.68 -6.83
N ARG A 206 -0.51 20.84 -6.99
CA ARG A 206 -0.65 21.74 -8.14
C ARG A 206 0.74 22.19 -8.59
N PRO A 207 1.11 22.00 -9.89
CA PRO A 207 0.35 21.26 -10.91
C PRO A 207 0.24 19.76 -10.60
N ASP A 208 -0.78 19.11 -11.15
CA ASP A 208 -0.97 17.65 -11.01
C ASP A 208 0.16 16.90 -11.71
N PRO A 209 0.90 16.01 -11.01
CA PRO A 209 2.10 15.37 -11.55
C PRO A 209 1.79 14.48 -12.77
N LEU A 210 0.67 13.74 -12.78
CA LEU A 210 0.30 12.89 -13.92
C LEU A 210 -0.09 13.71 -15.15
N LYS A 211 -0.82 14.81 -14.94
CA LYS A 211 -1.19 15.72 -16.05
C LYS A 211 0.06 16.36 -16.66
N LEU A 212 1.00 16.78 -15.83
CA LEU A 212 2.27 17.33 -16.30
C LEU A 212 3.09 16.27 -17.04
N ALA A 213 3.25 15.07 -16.46
CA ALA A 213 3.96 13.96 -17.11
C ALA A 213 3.34 13.62 -18.49
N ARG A 214 2.02 13.60 -18.61
CA ARG A 214 1.34 13.37 -19.90
C ARG A 214 1.64 14.46 -20.92
N ARG A 215 1.62 15.73 -20.51
CA ARG A 215 1.97 16.84 -21.40
C ARG A 215 3.39 16.75 -21.93
N LEU A 216 4.34 16.42 -21.05
CA LEU A 216 5.74 16.25 -21.43
C LEU A 216 5.97 15.06 -22.39
N ASN A 217 5.16 14.00 -22.27
CA ASN A 217 5.23 12.82 -23.13
C ASN A 217 4.27 12.85 -24.32
N GLY A 218 3.56 13.96 -24.58
CA GLY A 218 2.59 14.08 -25.68
C GLY A 218 1.38 13.13 -25.57
N THR A 219 1.10 12.58 -24.35
CA THR A 219 0.07 11.57 -24.15
C THR A 219 -1.26 12.23 -23.77
N GLN A 220 -2.34 11.93 -24.50
CA GLN A 220 -3.67 12.41 -24.15
C GLN A 220 -4.34 11.59 -23.04
N PRO A 221 -5.25 12.22 -22.25
CA PRO A 221 -6.11 11.48 -21.33
C PRO A 221 -6.99 10.47 -22.10
N PRO A 222 -7.39 9.35 -21.45
CA PRO A 222 -8.35 8.40 -22.05
C PRO A 222 -9.65 9.12 -22.45
N ALA A 223 -10.20 8.81 -23.61
CA ALA A 223 -11.44 9.40 -24.10
C ALA A 223 -12.61 9.17 -23.13
N ALA A 224 -13.53 10.17 -23.05
CA ALA A 224 -14.76 10.03 -22.28
C ALA A 224 -15.56 8.83 -22.80
N GLY A 225 -16.02 7.94 -21.89
CA GLY A 225 -16.77 6.73 -22.27
C GLY A 225 -15.98 5.42 -22.29
N GLN A 226 -14.65 5.43 -22.30
CA GLN A 226 -13.85 4.21 -22.17
C GLN A 226 -13.86 3.68 -20.72
N ASN A 227 -14.91 2.93 -20.39
CA ASN A 227 -15.17 2.37 -19.05
C ASN A 227 -14.38 1.04 -18.79
N ARG A 228 -13.20 0.86 -19.39
CA ARG A 228 -12.50 -0.42 -19.46
C ARG A 228 -11.16 -0.41 -18.72
N THR A 229 -11.14 0.12 -17.48
CA THR A 229 -9.89 0.23 -16.69
C THR A 229 -9.19 -1.14 -16.55
N ILE A 230 -9.92 -2.20 -16.19
CA ILE A 230 -9.36 -3.56 -16.08
C ILE A 230 -8.90 -4.08 -17.46
N ARG A 231 -9.72 -3.90 -18.50
CA ARG A 231 -9.36 -4.33 -19.85
C ARG A 231 -8.11 -3.62 -20.36
N ASN A 232 -8.00 -2.31 -20.13
CA ASN A 232 -6.84 -1.52 -20.53
C ASN A 232 -5.59 -1.95 -19.74
N ALA A 233 -5.72 -2.21 -18.43
CA ALA A 233 -4.63 -2.76 -17.63
C ALA A 233 -4.19 -4.13 -18.17
N TRP A 234 -5.14 -5.01 -18.46
CA TRP A 234 -4.86 -6.36 -18.97
C TRP A 234 -4.20 -6.35 -20.35
N THR A 235 -4.68 -5.52 -21.30
CA THR A 235 -4.04 -5.37 -22.60
C THR A 235 -2.61 -4.84 -22.49
N THR A 236 -2.38 -3.85 -21.63
CA THR A 236 -1.03 -3.33 -21.36
C THR A 236 -0.13 -4.40 -20.75
N LEU A 237 -0.62 -5.19 -19.81
CA LEU A 237 0.18 -6.26 -19.17
C LEU A 237 0.54 -7.39 -20.13
N ARG A 238 -0.30 -7.68 -21.14
CA ARG A 238 0.04 -8.67 -22.19
C ARG A 238 1.28 -8.26 -22.99
N THR A 239 1.45 -6.98 -23.24
CA THR A 239 2.57 -6.42 -24.01
C THR A 239 3.75 -5.98 -23.16
N THR A 240 3.62 -6.00 -21.81
CA THR A 240 4.65 -5.53 -20.89
C THR A 240 5.03 -6.63 -19.88
N PRO A 241 5.92 -7.57 -20.26
CA PRO A 241 6.29 -8.72 -19.41
C PRO A 241 6.86 -8.31 -18.05
N MET A 242 7.66 -7.24 -17.99
CA MET A 242 8.26 -6.76 -16.73
C MET A 242 7.23 -6.23 -15.75
N ALA A 243 6.21 -5.48 -16.21
CA ALA A 243 5.11 -5.05 -15.35
C ALA A 243 4.32 -6.25 -14.80
N ARG A 244 4.08 -7.28 -15.63
CA ARG A 244 3.42 -8.50 -15.21
C ARG A 244 4.20 -9.24 -14.12
N LYS A 245 5.52 -9.37 -14.27
CA LYS A 245 6.41 -9.96 -13.28
C LYS A 245 6.36 -9.15 -11.96
N ALA A 246 6.43 -7.83 -12.05
CA ALA A 246 6.35 -6.95 -10.90
C ALA A 246 5.03 -7.12 -10.13
N LEU A 247 3.88 -7.22 -10.83
CA LEU A 247 2.58 -7.47 -10.20
C LEU A 247 2.56 -8.79 -9.42
N VAL A 248 3.08 -9.86 -10.03
CA VAL A 248 3.17 -11.17 -9.35
C VAL A 248 4.03 -11.08 -8.10
N MET A 249 5.20 -10.43 -8.19
CA MET A 249 6.09 -10.26 -7.04
C MET A 249 5.45 -9.44 -5.91
N ILE A 250 4.75 -8.36 -6.23
CA ILE A 250 4.00 -7.56 -5.25
C ILE A 250 2.93 -8.43 -4.57
N ALA A 251 2.14 -9.17 -5.35
CA ALA A 251 1.08 -10.03 -4.82
C ALA A 251 1.63 -11.14 -3.91
N VAL A 252 2.69 -11.84 -4.36
CA VAL A 252 3.35 -12.90 -3.56
C VAL A 252 3.94 -12.34 -2.27
N SER A 253 4.67 -11.21 -2.35
CA SER A 253 5.26 -10.57 -1.15
C SER A 253 4.18 -10.17 -0.14
N HIS A 254 3.07 -9.63 -0.63
CA HIS A 254 1.98 -9.20 0.23
C HIS A 254 1.24 -10.38 0.84
N THR A 255 0.94 -11.42 0.05
CA THR A 255 0.31 -12.66 0.54
C THR A 255 1.18 -13.32 1.62
N ALA A 256 2.48 -13.48 1.37
CA ALA A 256 3.41 -14.04 2.34
C ALA A 256 3.41 -13.25 3.65
N MET A 257 3.51 -11.93 3.54
CA MET A 257 3.53 -11.02 4.69
C MET A 257 2.25 -11.11 5.51
N VAL A 258 1.08 -10.97 4.87
CA VAL A 258 -0.20 -10.95 5.58
C VAL A 258 -0.51 -12.32 6.19
N SER A 259 -0.19 -13.42 5.51
CA SER A 259 -0.42 -14.78 6.00
C SER A 259 0.35 -15.07 7.29
N VAL A 260 1.64 -14.78 7.33
CA VAL A 260 2.47 -15.03 8.51
C VAL A 260 2.13 -14.04 9.63
N MET A 261 2.04 -12.73 9.32
CA MET A 261 1.74 -11.69 10.29
C MET A 261 0.41 -11.91 11.01
N SER A 262 -0.64 -12.27 10.27
CA SER A 262 -1.99 -12.43 10.86
C SER A 262 -2.08 -13.57 11.86
N MET A 263 -1.29 -14.62 11.70
CA MET A 263 -1.30 -15.80 12.57
C MET A 263 -0.25 -15.73 13.69
N THR A 264 0.68 -14.79 13.63
CA THR A 264 1.74 -14.66 14.65
C THR A 264 1.21 -14.29 16.04
N PRO A 265 0.27 -13.35 16.22
CA PRO A 265 -0.31 -13.06 17.53
C PRO A 265 -0.97 -14.30 18.15
N VAL A 266 -1.69 -15.09 17.34
CA VAL A 266 -2.35 -16.33 17.77
C VAL A 266 -1.31 -17.34 18.28
N LYS A 267 -0.23 -17.53 17.49
CA LYS A 267 0.87 -18.40 17.90
C LYS A 267 1.51 -17.94 19.20
N LEU A 268 1.90 -16.68 19.31
CA LEU A 268 2.57 -16.13 20.50
C LEU A 268 1.67 -16.23 21.73
N HIS A 269 0.36 -16.01 21.58
CA HIS A 269 -0.60 -16.18 22.66
C HIS A 269 -0.69 -17.63 23.12
N HIS A 270 -0.78 -18.59 22.20
CA HIS A 270 -0.76 -20.04 22.52
C HIS A 270 0.56 -20.49 23.17
N ASP A 271 1.68 -19.83 22.83
CA ASP A 271 2.98 -20.06 23.45
C ASP A 271 3.12 -19.41 24.85
N GLY A 272 2.07 -18.76 25.36
CA GLY A 272 2.06 -18.13 26.69
C GLY A 272 2.67 -16.73 26.74
N SER A 273 2.92 -16.07 25.60
CA SER A 273 3.44 -14.70 25.57
C SER A 273 2.35 -13.70 26.03
N ASN A 274 2.76 -12.69 26.80
CA ASN A 274 1.87 -11.61 27.21
C ASN A 274 1.62 -10.61 26.06
N LEU A 275 0.64 -9.74 26.22
CA LEU A 275 0.26 -8.75 25.18
C LEU A 275 1.36 -7.75 24.87
N ASP A 276 2.22 -7.41 25.84
CA ASP A 276 3.32 -6.46 25.64
C ASP A 276 4.36 -7.03 24.67
N VAL A 277 4.70 -8.32 24.83
CA VAL A 277 5.62 -9.05 23.94
C VAL A 277 5.03 -9.13 22.52
N ILE A 278 3.74 -9.48 22.40
CA ILE A 278 3.06 -9.54 21.11
C ILE A 278 3.08 -8.16 20.43
N GLY A 279 2.77 -7.11 21.19
CA GLY A 279 2.81 -5.73 20.71
C GLY A 279 4.18 -5.29 20.23
N LEU A 280 5.24 -5.64 20.97
CA LEU A 280 6.63 -5.35 20.59
C LEU A 280 7.02 -6.06 19.28
N VAL A 281 6.70 -7.34 19.15
CA VAL A 281 6.98 -8.13 17.94
C VAL A 281 6.32 -7.55 16.71
N ILE A 282 5.03 -7.17 16.83
CA ILE A 282 4.29 -6.52 15.72
C ILE A 282 4.89 -5.15 15.41
N SER A 283 5.26 -4.36 16.42
CA SER A 283 5.86 -3.04 16.22
C SER A 283 7.20 -3.13 15.47
N LEU A 284 8.04 -4.10 15.80
CA LEU A 284 9.31 -4.36 15.10
C LEU A 284 9.08 -4.83 13.66
N HIS A 285 8.04 -5.63 13.41
CA HIS A 285 7.63 -5.99 12.06
C HIS A 285 7.23 -4.75 11.23
N ILE A 286 6.37 -3.89 11.78
CA ILE A 286 5.94 -2.64 11.11
C ILE A 286 7.14 -1.73 10.85
N ALA A 287 8.09 -1.66 11.79
CA ALA A 287 9.35 -0.94 11.58
C ALA A 287 10.14 -1.53 10.39
N GLY A 288 10.24 -2.85 10.29
CA GLY A 288 10.86 -3.55 9.15
C GLY A 288 10.18 -3.21 7.81
N MET A 289 8.86 -3.08 7.80
CA MET A 289 8.10 -2.73 6.58
C MET A 289 8.42 -1.32 6.07
N TYR A 290 8.47 -0.33 6.96
CA TYR A 290 8.42 1.07 6.56
C TYR A 290 9.72 1.84 6.83
N VAL A 291 10.38 1.63 7.98
CA VAL A 291 11.55 2.44 8.38
C VAL A 291 12.71 2.27 7.38
N MET A 292 12.93 1.05 6.90
CA MET A 292 14.00 0.75 5.94
C MET A 292 13.63 1.02 4.49
N SER A 293 12.41 1.45 4.19
CA SER A 293 11.97 1.65 2.79
C SER A 293 12.83 2.64 1.99
N PRO A 294 13.38 3.76 2.55
CA PRO A 294 14.30 4.61 1.79
C PRO A 294 15.61 3.91 1.38
N VAL A 295 16.13 3.03 2.24
CA VAL A 295 17.32 2.21 1.93
C VAL A 295 16.99 1.24 0.81
N VAL A 296 15.85 0.57 0.88
CA VAL A 296 15.35 -0.33 -0.17
C VAL A 296 15.16 0.41 -1.49
N GLY A 297 14.60 1.62 -1.45
CA GLY A 297 14.40 2.46 -2.65
C GLY A 297 15.74 2.88 -3.28
N TRP A 298 16.71 3.30 -2.46
CA TRP A 298 18.04 3.61 -2.92
C TRP A 298 18.74 2.38 -3.54
N LEU A 299 18.63 1.23 -2.89
CA LEU A 299 19.20 -0.01 -3.38
C LEU A 299 18.57 -0.43 -4.71
N ALA A 300 17.24 -0.30 -4.84
CA ALA A 300 16.51 -0.63 -6.07
C ALA A 300 16.88 0.29 -7.23
N ASP A 301 17.17 1.56 -6.97
CA ASP A 301 17.64 2.48 -8.01
C ASP A 301 19.12 2.25 -8.39
N LYS A 302 19.96 1.82 -7.42
CA LYS A 302 21.40 1.59 -7.65
C LYS A 302 21.70 0.21 -8.21
N ALA A 303 21.15 -0.85 -7.62
CA ALA A 303 21.44 -2.25 -7.99
C ALA A 303 20.42 -2.82 -9.01
N GLY A 304 19.33 -2.07 -9.27
CA GLY A 304 18.24 -2.51 -10.13
C GLY A 304 17.06 -3.11 -9.35
N LYS A 305 15.86 -3.01 -9.92
CA LYS A 305 14.62 -3.40 -9.27
C LYS A 305 14.51 -4.93 -9.13
N VAL A 306 14.96 -5.69 -10.14
CA VAL A 306 14.87 -7.16 -10.13
C VAL A 306 15.79 -7.80 -9.07
N PRO A 307 17.07 -7.41 -8.93
CA PRO A 307 17.90 -7.88 -7.82
C PRO A 307 17.29 -7.61 -6.43
N VAL A 308 16.66 -6.44 -6.23
CA VAL A 308 16.01 -6.12 -4.96
C VAL A 308 14.72 -6.93 -4.75
N LEU A 309 13.97 -7.25 -5.82
CA LEU A 309 12.85 -8.19 -5.73
C LEU A 309 13.33 -9.60 -5.32
N LEU A 310 14.43 -10.08 -5.88
CA LEU A 310 15.04 -11.36 -5.51
C LEU A 310 15.56 -11.37 -4.07
N LEU A 311 16.19 -10.26 -3.63
CA LEU A 311 16.55 -10.08 -2.21
C LEU A 311 15.30 -10.14 -1.32
N GLY A 312 14.20 -9.49 -1.73
CA GLY A 312 12.92 -9.57 -1.03
C GLY A 312 12.41 -11.02 -0.91
N MET A 313 12.48 -11.82 -1.98
CA MET A 313 12.12 -13.23 -1.93
C MET A 313 13.02 -14.02 -0.98
N ALA A 314 14.32 -13.77 -0.98
CA ALA A 314 15.26 -14.44 -0.05
C ALA A 314 14.95 -14.09 1.42
N LEU A 315 14.65 -12.80 1.72
CA LEU A 315 14.25 -12.35 3.06
C LEU A 315 12.92 -12.98 3.50
N LEU A 316 11.93 -13.05 2.61
CA LEU A 316 10.64 -13.69 2.89
C LEU A 316 10.80 -15.21 3.11
N LEU A 317 11.66 -15.87 2.34
CA LEU A 317 11.97 -17.30 2.54
C LEU A 317 12.65 -17.52 3.89
N SER A 318 13.66 -16.72 4.22
CA SER A 318 14.34 -16.78 5.53
C SER A 318 13.36 -16.56 6.68
N SER A 319 12.44 -15.60 6.51
CA SER A 319 11.35 -15.35 7.47
C SER A 319 10.46 -16.60 7.63
N ALA A 320 10.00 -17.17 6.52
CA ALA A 320 9.10 -18.34 6.52
C ALA A 320 9.75 -19.56 7.20
N VAL A 321 11.04 -19.80 6.93
CA VAL A 321 11.82 -20.88 7.55
C VAL A 321 11.99 -20.63 9.05
N LEU A 322 12.41 -19.42 9.44
CA LEU A 322 12.59 -19.07 10.86
C LEU A 322 11.27 -19.13 11.63
N ALA A 323 10.19 -18.58 11.06
CA ALA A 323 8.87 -18.61 11.66
C ALA A 323 8.35 -20.04 11.82
N GLY A 324 8.47 -20.86 10.78
CA GLY A 324 8.05 -22.27 10.79
C GLY A 324 8.82 -23.14 11.77
N ALA A 325 10.11 -22.86 11.98
CA ALA A 325 11.00 -23.60 12.88
C ALA A 325 11.10 -23.00 14.30
N ALA A 326 10.34 -21.95 14.62
CA ALA A 326 10.56 -21.18 15.85
C ALA A 326 10.24 -21.96 17.15
N GLY A 327 9.39 -22.99 17.12
CA GLY A 327 8.89 -23.62 18.34
C GLY A 327 8.29 -22.55 19.27
N HIS A 328 8.72 -22.53 20.55
CA HIS A 328 8.29 -21.52 21.55
C HIS A 328 9.27 -20.34 21.70
N ARG A 329 10.22 -20.15 20.76
CA ARG A 329 11.27 -19.13 20.89
C ARG A 329 10.81 -17.77 20.34
N VAL A 330 10.41 -16.88 21.24
CA VAL A 330 9.94 -15.52 20.90
C VAL A 330 10.96 -14.74 20.05
N TRP A 331 12.26 -14.78 20.39
CA TRP A 331 13.29 -14.06 19.64
C TRP A 331 13.36 -14.49 18.18
N GLN A 332 13.15 -15.80 17.91
CA GLN A 332 13.18 -16.35 16.55
C GLN A 332 11.96 -15.89 15.74
N VAL A 333 10.76 -15.85 16.37
CA VAL A 333 9.54 -15.28 15.77
C VAL A 333 9.74 -13.79 15.49
N THR A 334 10.33 -13.04 16.43
CA THR A 334 10.63 -11.62 16.28
C THR A 334 11.55 -11.36 15.08
N THR A 335 12.65 -12.10 14.99
CA THR A 335 13.59 -11.99 13.87
C THR A 335 12.90 -12.35 12.54
N ALA A 336 12.10 -13.42 12.53
CA ALA A 336 11.32 -13.82 11.37
C ALA A 336 10.40 -12.68 10.90
N LEU A 337 9.69 -12.01 11.82
CA LEU A 337 8.77 -10.92 11.48
C LEU A 337 9.50 -9.66 11.00
N VAL A 338 10.67 -9.34 11.54
CA VAL A 338 11.49 -8.23 11.01
C VAL A 338 11.91 -8.52 9.57
N LEU A 339 12.40 -9.75 9.28
CA LEU A 339 12.76 -10.17 7.93
C LEU A 339 11.53 -10.18 6.99
N LEU A 340 10.36 -10.56 7.51
CA LEU A 340 9.09 -10.52 6.79
C LEU A 340 8.77 -9.09 6.33
N GLY A 341 8.87 -8.13 7.24
CA GLY A 341 8.64 -6.71 6.94
C GLY A 341 9.62 -6.16 5.90
N LEU A 342 10.91 -6.45 6.06
CA LEU A 342 11.95 -6.06 5.10
C LEU A 342 11.73 -6.68 3.71
N GLY A 343 11.41 -7.97 3.66
CA GLY A 343 11.12 -8.68 2.41
C GLY A 343 9.90 -8.12 1.68
N TRP A 344 8.84 -7.80 2.43
CA TRP A 344 7.66 -7.11 1.90
C TRP A 344 8.00 -5.71 1.38
N SER A 345 8.81 -4.95 2.10
CA SER A 345 9.27 -3.62 1.67
C SER A 345 10.01 -3.69 0.34
N CYS A 346 10.90 -4.68 0.15
CA CYS A 346 11.57 -4.93 -1.13
C CYS A 346 10.55 -5.21 -2.25
N GLY A 347 9.59 -6.09 -2.00
CA GLY A 347 8.52 -6.44 -2.94
C GLY A 347 7.68 -5.23 -3.33
N LEU A 348 7.23 -4.45 -2.34
CA LEU A 348 6.39 -3.27 -2.56
C LEU A 348 7.13 -2.16 -3.30
N VAL A 349 8.30 -1.76 -2.80
CA VAL A 349 9.05 -0.60 -3.32
C VAL A 349 9.61 -0.90 -4.70
N ALA A 350 10.39 -1.97 -4.84
CA ALA A 350 11.02 -2.32 -6.12
C ALA A 350 9.97 -2.76 -7.16
N GLY A 351 8.95 -3.53 -6.74
CA GLY A 351 7.86 -3.96 -7.62
C GLY A 351 7.03 -2.78 -8.13
N SER A 352 6.63 -1.86 -7.25
CA SER A 352 5.85 -0.67 -7.65
C SER A 352 6.65 0.28 -8.54
N ALA A 353 7.95 0.44 -8.29
CA ALA A 353 8.84 1.21 -9.16
C ALA A 353 8.96 0.56 -10.53
N LEU A 354 9.15 -0.76 -10.58
CA LEU A 354 9.23 -1.53 -11.83
C LEU A 354 7.94 -1.43 -12.66
N VAL A 355 6.76 -1.50 -12.01
CA VAL A 355 5.47 -1.25 -12.67
C VAL A 355 5.43 0.14 -13.27
N SER A 356 5.82 1.16 -12.50
CA SER A 356 5.76 2.57 -12.94
C SER A 356 6.71 2.85 -14.12
N GLU A 357 7.91 2.24 -14.13
CA GLU A 357 8.89 2.43 -15.20
C GLU A 357 8.56 1.62 -16.47
N SER A 358 8.00 0.42 -16.30
CA SER A 358 7.70 -0.48 -17.42
C SER A 358 6.42 -0.13 -18.18
N VAL A 359 5.52 0.67 -17.59
CA VAL A 359 4.20 0.96 -18.18
C VAL A 359 4.17 2.37 -18.77
N PRO A 360 3.64 2.53 -20.00
CA PRO A 360 3.44 3.85 -20.60
C PRO A 360 2.61 4.78 -19.71
N VAL A 361 2.95 6.07 -19.65
CA VAL A 361 2.35 7.09 -18.74
C VAL A 361 0.81 7.10 -18.82
N GLY A 362 0.25 6.93 -20.03
CA GLY A 362 -1.21 6.89 -20.24
C GLY A 362 -1.91 5.73 -19.54
N SER A 363 -1.25 4.56 -19.45
CA SER A 363 -1.80 3.31 -18.88
C SER A 363 -1.44 3.11 -17.40
N ARG A 364 -0.50 3.89 -16.84
CA ARG A 364 -0.03 3.74 -15.45
C ARG A 364 -1.18 3.64 -14.43
N PRO A 365 -2.17 4.54 -14.41
CA PRO A 365 -3.22 4.47 -13.39
C PRO A 365 -4.02 3.17 -13.44
N ALA A 366 -4.29 2.65 -14.64
CA ALA A 366 -5.06 1.41 -14.81
C ALA A 366 -4.28 0.19 -14.28
N VAL A 367 -3.00 0.06 -14.62
CA VAL A 367 -2.14 -1.05 -14.18
C VAL A 367 -1.85 -0.96 -12.67
N GLN A 368 -1.60 0.24 -12.16
CA GLN A 368 -1.36 0.49 -10.73
C GLN A 368 -2.60 0.18 -9.88
N GLY A 369 -3.79 0.59 -10.34
CA GLY A 369 -5.05 0.25 -9.66
C GLY A 369 -5.34 -1.26 -9.68
N LEU A 370 -5.00 -1.97 -10.77
CA LEU A 370 -5.09 -3.42 -10.81
C LEU A 370 -4.07 -4.08 -9.86
N SER A 371 -2.86 -3.53 -9.76
CA SER A 371 -1.85 -3.98 -8.79
C SER A 371 -2.37 -3.87 -7.35
N ASP A 372 -2.96 -2.73 -6.99
CA ASP A 372 -3.51 -2.50 -5.65
C ASP A 372 -4.71 -3.41 -5.37
N LEU A 373 -5.59 -3.61 -6.35
CA LEU A 373 -6.70 -4.56 -6.23
C LEU A 373 -6.17 -5.99 -5.97
N LEU A 374 -5.25 -6.47 -6.82
CA LEU A 374 -4.69 -7.81 -6.68
C LEU A 374 -3.97 -7.98 -5.33
N MET A 375 -3.21 -6.99 -4.91
CA MET A 375 -2.52 -7.01 -3.62
C MET A 375 -3.51 -7.19 -2.47
N ASN A 376 -4.61 -6.42 -2.43
CA ASN A 376 -5.61 -6.53 -1.36
C ASN A 376 -6.39 -7.86 -1.42
N VAL A 377 -6.79 -8.30 -2.62
CA VAL A 377 -7.51 -9.58 -2.79
C VAL A 377 -6.62 -10.77 -2.39
N CYS A 378 -5.38 -10.79 -2.86
CA CYS A 378 -4.42 -11.85 -2.50
C CYS A 378 -4.09 -11.82 -1.00
N GLY A 379 -3.97 -10.63 -0.39
CA GLY A 379 -3.79 -10.49 1.05
C GLY A 379 -4.97 -11.05 1.84
N ALA A 380 -6.19 -10.66 1.50
CA ALA A 380 -7.41 -11.17 2.16
C ALA A 380 -7.52 -12.70 2.03
N THR A 381 -7.32 -13.24 0.83
CA THR A 381 -7.31 -14.69 0.58
C THR A 381 -6.20 -15.38 1.39
N GLY A 382 -5.01 -14.79 1.40
CA GLY A 382 -3.86 -15.30 2.16
C GLY A 382 -4.14 -15.40 3.66
N THR A 383 -4.82 -14.41 4.25
CA THR A 383 -5.22 -14.45 5.67
C THR A 383 -6.20 -15.60 5.96
N ILE A 384 -7.21 -15.78 5.10
CA ILE A 384 -8.20 -16.86 5.28
C ILE A 384 -7.52 -18.22 5.19
N VAL A 385 -6.69 -18.43 4.16
CA VAL A 385 -5.95 -19.69 3.97
C VAL A 385 -4.98 -19.93 5.12
N ALA A 386 -4.28 -18.89 5.59
CA ALA A 386 -3.37 -19.00 6.73
C ALA A 386 -4.12 -19.42 8.01
N GLY A 387 -5.29 -18.84 8.28
CA GLY A 387 -6.14 -19.24 9.40
C GLY A 387 -6.56 -20.70 9.32
N ALA A 388 -6.99 -21.18 8.14
CA ALA A 388 -7.36 -22.57 7.92
C ALA A 388 -6.16 -23.53 8.11
N ILE A 389 -4.96 -23.15 7.61
CA ILE A 389 -3.73 -23.98 7.80
C ILE A 389 -3.34 -24.04 9.28
N VAL A 390 -3.34 -22.91 9.98
CA VAL A 390 -2.93 -22.89 11.39
C VAL A 390 -3.95 -23.59 12.29
N GLY A 391 -5.25 -23.41 12.02
CA GLY A 391 -6.33 -24.05 12.77
C GLY A 391 -6.45 -25.55 12.53
N GLY A 392 -6.17 -26.02 11.32
CA GLY A 392 -6.27 -27.45 10.97
C GLY A 392 -4.96 -28.22 11.07
N LEU A 393 -3.83 -27.57 10.98
CA LEU A 393 -2.50 -28.19 10.94
C LEU A 393 -1.57 -27.52 11.96
N SER A 394 -0.75 -26.56 11.54
CA SER A 394 0.16 -25.84 12.44
C SER A 394 0.72 -24.56 11.81
N TYR A 395 1.29 -23.70 12.66
CA TYR A 395 2.05 -22.54 12.22
C TYR A 395 3.33 -22.91 11.44
N GLY A 396 3.95 -24.07 11.77
CA GLY A 396 5.08 -24.62 11.02
C GLY A 396 4.73 -24.97 9.58
N VAL A 397 3.56 -25.58 9.36
CA VAL A 397 3.04 -25.87 8.00
C VAL A 397 2.74 -24.59 7.22
N LEU A 398 2.23 -23.55 7.89
CA LEU A 398 2.06 -22.24 7.25
C LEU A 398 3.40 -21.68 6.76
N GLY A 399 4.46 -21.76 7.59
CA GLY A 399 5.83 -21.38 7.20
C GLY A 399 6.32 -22.17 5.98
N LEU A 400 6.08 -23.48 5.94
CA LEU A 400 6.43 -24.31 4.78
C LEU A 400 5.70 -23.89 3.50
N VAL A 401 4.40 -23.72 3.57
CA VAL A 401 3.56 -23.32 2.40
C VAL A 401 4.00 -21.96 1.86
N VAL A 402 4.20 -20.98 2.74
CA VAL A 402 4.70 -19.65 2.37
C VAL A 402 6.11 -19.73 1.80
N GLY A 403 6.98 -20.54 2.39
CA GLY A 403 8.35 -20.76 1.90
C GLY A 403 8.38 -21.35 0.49
N VAL A 404 7.55 -22.35 0.21
CA VAL A 404 7.41 -22.94 -1.14
C VAL A 404 6.89 -21.91 -2.14
N MET A 405 5.84 -21.17 -1.80
CA MET A 405 5.27 -20.13 -2.67
C MET A 405 6.32 -19.07 -3.05
N VAL A 406 7.05 -18.55 -2.07
CA VAL A 406 8.08 -17.52 -2.27
C VAL A 406 9.26 -18.06 -3.08
N THR A 407 9.69 -19.30 -2.81
CA THR A 407 10.78 -19.96 -3.55
C THR A 407 10.42 -20.13 -5.02
N LEU A 408 9.23 -20.66 -5.33
CA LEU A 408 8.76 -20.83 -6.71
C LEU A 408 8.70 -19.50 -7.45
N ALA A 409 8.17 -18.45 -6.79
CA ALA A 409 8.12 -17.11 -7.36
C ALA A 409 9.52 -16.52 -7.62
N GLY A 410 10.44 -16.69 -6.67
CA GLY A 410 11.83 -16.24 -6.80
C GLY A 410 12.57 -16.95 -7.92
N ILE A 411 12.45 -18.26 -8.01
CA ILE A 411 13.05 -19.07 -9.12
C ILE A 411 12.46 -18.66 -10.47
N TRP A 412 11.14 -18.53 -10.55
CA TRP A 412 10.48 -18.09 -11.78
C TRP A 412 10.97 -16.70 -12.24
N LEU A 413 11.10 -15.74 -11.30
CA LEU A 413 11.63 -14.42 -11.62
C LEU A 413 13.09 -14.52 -12.09
N ALA A 414 13.95 -15.26 -11.40
CA ALA A 414 15.38 -15.40 -11.72
C ALA A 414 15.62 -16.02 -13.10
N ILE A 415 14.90 -17.09 -13.45
CA ILE A 415 15.01 -17.75 -14.75
C ILE A 415 14.54 -16.81 -15.86
N THR A 416 13.34 -16.24 -15.70
CA THR A 416 12.74 -15.42 -16.77
C THR A 416 13.41 -14.06 -16.94
N TRP A 417 14.15 -13.57 -15.93
CA TRP A 417 14.95 -12.36 -16.06
C TRP A 417 16.22 -12.58 -16.88
N ARG A 418 16.93 -13.70 -16.66
CA ARG A 418 18.13 -14.05 -17.42
C ARG A 418 17.85 -14.14 -18.91
N HIS A 419 16.72 -14.72 -19.32
CA HIS A 419 16.34 -14.82 -20.73
C HIS A 419 16.10 -13.47 -21.43
N VAL A 420 15.74 -12.42 -20.70
CA VAL A 420 15.56 -11.07 -21.29
C VAL A 420 16.90 -10.37 -21.50
N ASN A 421 17.90 -10.62 -20.63
CA ASN A 421 19.22 -10.00 -20.72
C ASN A 421 20.21 -10.79 -21.60
N SER A 422 19.88 -12.02 -21.99
CA SER A 422 20.69 -12.88 -22.88
C SER A 422 20.19 -12.93 -24.32
N GLY A 423 19.26 -12.03 -24.70
CA GLY A 423 18.87 -11.85 -26.10
C GLY A 423 20.07 -11.40 -26.96
N PRO A 424 20.16 -11.80 -28.23
CA PRO A 424 21.26 -11.39 -29.07
C PRO A 424 21.35 -9.86 -29.13
N LEU A 425 22.59 -9.35 -28.99
CA LEU A 425 22.89 -7.93 -29.15
C LEU A 425 22.33 -7.48 -30.52
N THR A 426 21.59 -6.38 -30.54
CA THR A 426 21.12 -5.81 -31.79
C THR A 426 22.31 -5.38 -32.64
N PRO A 427 22.23 -5.45 -33.98
CA PRO A 427 23.37 -5.15 -34.88
C PRO A 427 24.00 -3.76 -34.67
N ALA A 428 23.32 -2.84 -34.00
CA ALA A 428 23.84 -1.51 -33.66
C ALA A 428 24.81 -1.53 -32.46
N GLU A 429 24.75 -2.52 -31.54
CA GLU A 429 25.67 -2.64 -30.41
C GLU A 429 26.93 -3.42 -30.74
N SER A 430 26.89 -4.31 -31.78
CA SER A 430 28.07 -5.04 -32.26
C SER A 430 29.02 -4.18 -33.09
N ALA A 431 28.62 -2.99 -33.53
CA ALA A 431 29.43 -2.06 -34.28
C ALA A 431 30.20 -1.05 -33.39
N ALA A 432 30.00 -1.07 -32.08
CA ALA A 432 30.61 -0.16 -31.11
C ALA A 432 31.66 -0.84 -30.21
N THR A 433 31.89 -2.15 -30.37
CA THR A 433 32.98 -2.92 -29.76
C THR A 433 34.04 -3.29 -30.83
#